data_4c16f99bb1976556c021ddc846deec04
#
_entry.id   4c16f99bb1976556c021ddc846deec04
#
_cell.length_a   1.000
_cell.length_b   1.000
_cell.length_c   1.000
_cell.angle_alpha   90.00
_cell.angle_beta   90.00
_cell.angle_gamma   90.00
#
_symmetry.space_group_name_H-M   'P 1'
#
loop_
_entity.id
_entity.type
_entity.pdbx_description
1 polymer ?
#
loop_
_entity_poly.entity_id
_entity_poly.type
_entity_poly.pdbx_seq_one_letter_code
_entity_poly.pdbx_strand_id
1 'polypeptide(L)'
;MKNGKYCILIADDEKEIRDILRLLLEGEGYVVLTAEDGREAIAEAAAEVDLYILDVNMPEVSGFPAAAEIRKHFDAPIVFLTAYSTESDKVMGFSV
;
A
#
# COMPACT_ATOMS: atom_id res chain seq x y z
N MET A 1 -13.03 -4.03 -6.72
CA MET A 1 -12.50 -4.88 -7.81
C MET A 1 -12.35 -4.09 -9.09
N LYS A 2 -11.42 -4.49 -9.88
CA LYS A 2 -11.16 -3.82 -11.14
C LYS A 2 -11.06 -4.88 -12.23
N ASN A 3 -11.90 -4.76 -13.26
CA ASN A 3 -11.92 -5.73 -14.36
C ASN A 3 -12.12 -7.17 -13.88
N GLY A 4 -12.95 -7.36 -12.85
CA GLY A 4 -13.22 -8.69 -12.32
C GLY A 4 -12.15 -9.27 -11.43
N LYS A 5 -11.12 -8.48 -11.08
CA LYS A 5 -10.00 -8.94 -10.23
C LYS A 5 -9.90 -8.04 -9.00
N TYR A 6 -9.40 -8.61 -7.92
CA TYR A 6 -9.13 -7.79 -6.73
C TYR A 6 -8.02 -6.80 -7.03
N CYS A 7 -8.17 -5.61 -6.50
CA CYS A 7 -7.26 -4.50 -6.75
C CYS A 7 -6.53 -4.13 -5.46
N ILE A 8 -5.20 -4.06 -5.51
CA ILE A 8 -4.37 -3.75 -4.36
C ILE A 8 -3.54 -2.51 -4.67
N LEU A 9 -3.57 -1.54 -3.76
CA LEU A 9 -2.72 -0.36 -3.88
C LEU A 9 -1.56 -0.50 -2.91
N ILE A 10 -0.35 -0.38 -3.44
CA ILE A 10 0.88 -0.47 -2.65
C ILE A 10 1.57 0.88 -2.64
N ALA A 11 1.83 1.41 -1.45
CA ALA A 11 2.57 2.67 -1.30
C ALA A 11 3.85 2.41 -0.53
N ASP A 12 4.98 2.69 -1.16
CA ASP A 12 6.30 2.52 -0.57
C ASP A 12 7.26 3.42 -1.32
N ASP A 13 8.16 4.10 -0.61
CA ASP A 13 9.09 5.00 -1.27
C ASP A 13 10.24 4.28 -1.93
N GLU A 14 10.42 2.99 -1.65
CA GLU A 14 11.46 2.18 -2.27
C GLU A 14 10.94 1.48 -3.51
N LYS A 15 11.50 1.84 -4.64
CA LYS A 15 11.06 1.28 -5.91
C LYS A 15 11.22 -0.23 -5.95
N GLU A 16 12.31 -0.74 -5.37
CA GLU A 16 12.54 -2.18 -5.37
C GLU A 16 11.45 -2.95 -4.65
N ILE A 17 10.97 -2.41 -3.54
CA ILE A 17 9.91 -3.04 -2.79
C ILE A 17 8.61 -3.01 -3.59
N ARG A 18 8.30 -1.87 -4.20
CA ARG A 18 7.10 -1.77 -5.04
C ARG A 18 7.14 -2.78 -6.16
N ASP A 19 8.30 -2.89 -6.82
CA ASP A 19 8.44 -3.79 -7.98
C ASP A 19 8.30 -5.25 -7.57
N ILE A 20 8.90 -5.64 -6.45
CA ILE A 20 8.82 -7.02 -5.97
C ILE A 20 7.40 -7.38 -5.61
N LEU A 21 6.75 -6.53 -4.82
CA LEU A 21 5.38 -6.79 -4.39
C LEU A 21 4.43 -6.83 -5.59
N ARG A 22 4.62 -5.92 -6.51
CA ARG A 22 3.80 -5.89 -7.72
C ARG A 22 3.95 -7.18 -8.51
N LEU A 23 5.19 -7.62 -8.70
CA LEU A 23 5.46 -8.85 -9.46
C LEU A 23 4.77 -10.04 -8.80
N LEU A 24 4.93 -10.17 -7.49
CA LEU A 24 4.34 -11.30 -6.77
C LEU A 24 2.83 -11.27 -6.79
N LEU A 25 2.25 -10.11 -6.58
CA LEU A 25 0.79 -10.01 -6.50
C LEU A 25 0.14 -10.11 -7.86
N GLU A 26 0.75 -9.53 -8.90
CA GLU A 26 0.22 -9.70 -10.24
C GLU A 26 0.30 -11.16 -10.67
N GLY A 27 1.34 -11.86 -10.22
CA GLY A 27 1.46 -13.27 -10.48
C GLY A 27 0.33 -14.10 -9.88
N GLU A 28 -0.29 -13.58 -8.80
CA GLU A 28 -1.41 -14.25 -8.16
C GLU A 28 -2.76 -13.82 -8.74
N GLY A 29 -2.75 -12.95 -9.74
CA GLY A 29 -3.98 -12.55 -10.41
C GLY A 29 -4.59 -11.25 -9.92
N TYR A 30 -3.88 -10.48 -9.11
CA TYR A 30 -4.38 -9.20 -8.63
C TYR A 30 -4.02 -8.07 -9.58
N VAL A 31 -4.85 -7.03 -9.59
CA VAL A 31 -4.49 -5.77 -10.23
C VAL A 31 -3.75 -4.95 -9.19
N VAL A 32 -2.59 -4.42 -9.53
CA VAL A 32 -1.76 -3.70 -8.58
C VAL A 32 -1.55 -2.26 -9.04
N LEU A 33 -1.88 -1.32 -8.14
CA LEU A 33 -1.58 0.09 -8.31
C LEU A 33 -0.44 0.41 -7.35
N THR A 34 0.41 1.35 -7.72
CA THR A 34 1.55 1.72 -6.87
C THR A 34 1.58 3.22 -6.62
N ALA A 35 2.15 3.60 -5.48
CA ALA A 35 2.36 4.98 -5.10
C ALA A 35 3.72 5.10 -4.44
N GLU A 36 4.38 6.24 -4.61
CA GLU A 36 5.73 6.44 -4.08
C GLU A 36 5.74 7.06 -2.68
N ASP A 37 4.63 7.65 -2.28
CA ASP A 37 4.50 8.25 -0.96
C ASP A 37 3.04 8.30 -0.55
N GLY A 38 2.80 8.82 0.65
CA GLY A 38 1.44 8.87 1.19
C GLY A 38 0.52 9.81 0.43
N ARG A 39 1.06 10.89 -0.09
CA ARG A 39 0.27 11.85 -0.86
C ARG A 39 -0.25 11.20 -2.14
N GLU A 40 0.62 10.49 -2.84
CA GLU A 40 0.23 9.79 -4.04
C GLU A 40 -0.75 8.66 -3.73
N ALA A 41 -0.54 7.98 -2.58
CA ALA A 41 -1.46 6.94 -2.16
C ALA A 41 -2.87 7.48 -1.95
N ILE A 42 -2.98 8.65 -1.33
CA ILE A 42 -4.28 9.29 -1.14
C ILE A 42 -4.91 9.63 -2.48
N ALA A 43 -4.10 10.14 -3.40
CA ALA A 43 -4.59 10.52 -4.72
C ALA A 43 -5.07 9.31 -5.53
N GLU A 44 -4.42 8.15 -5.34
CA GLU A 44 -4.76 6.93 -6.07
C GLU A 44 -5.86 6.12 -5.40
N ALA A 45 -6.23 6.48 -4.16
CA ALA A 45 -7.27 5.74 -3.44
C ALA A 45 -8.59 5.84 -4.19
N ALA A 46 -9.30 4.72 -4.27
CA ALA A 46 -10.55 4.65 -5.03
C ALA A 46 -11.42 3.53 -4.49
N ALA A 47 -12.70 3.60 -4.83
CA ALA A 47 -13.67 2.60 -4.37
C ALA A 47 -13.34 1.20 -4.86
N GLU A 48 -12.64 1.09 -5.99
CA GLU A 48 -12.31 -0.22 -6.56
C GLU A 48 -11.11 -0.89 -5.89
N VAL A 49 -10.37 -0.15 -5.04
CA VAL A 49 -9.25 -0.74 -4.31
C VAL A 49 -9.77 -1.60 -3.19
N ASP A 50 -9.35 -2.85 -3.18
CA ASP A 50 -9.82 -3.83 -2.20
C ASP A 50 -8.90 -3.96 -1.00
N LEU A 51 -7.65 -3.56 -1.14
CA LEU A 51 -6.65 -3.64 -0.07
C LEU A 51 -5.59 -2.58 -0.27
N TYR A 52 -5.22 -1.91 0.81
CA TYR A 52 -4.13 -0.94 0.80
C TYR A 52 -2.96 -1.51 1.59
N ILE A 53 -1.76 -1.46 1.00
CA ILE A 53 -0.52 -1.83 1.67
C ILE A 53 0.33 -0.57 1.73
N LEU A 54 0.50 -0.02 2.92
CA LEU A 54 1.16 1.27 3.10
C LEU A 54 2.41 1.14 3.95
N ASP A 55 3.51 1.68 3.45
CA ASP A 55 4.73 1.78 4.24
C ASP A 55 4.53 2.84 5.32
N VAL A 56 4.95 2.53 6.53
CA VAL A 56 4.83 3.47 7.64
C VAL A 56 5.73 4.68 7.43
N ASN A 57 6.93 4.45 6.92
CA ASN A 57 7.92 5.51 6.74
C ASN A 57 8.03 5.93 5.29
N MET A 58 7.32 6.98 4.93
CA MET A 58 7.37 7.55 3.59
C MET A 58 7.56 9.06 3.69
N PRO A 59 8.22 9.67 2.70
CA PRO A 59 8.33 11.12 2.68
C PRO A 59 6.98 11.77 2.43
N GLU A 60 6.88 13.05 2.65
CA GLU A 60 5.69 13.87 2.50
C GLU A 60 4.63 13.47 3.52
N VAL A 61 3.84 12.45 3.20
CA VAL A 61 2.81 11.95 4.11
C VAL A 61 3.13 10.49 4.38
N SER A 62 3.38 10.14 5.64
CA SER A 62 3.70 8.76 5.99
C SER A 62 2.45 7.89 6.04
N GLY A 63 2.66 6.60 6.30
CA GLY A 63 1.58 5.62 6.20
C GLY A 63 0.39 5.86 7.11
N PHE A 64 0.63 6.23 8.38
CA PHE A 64 -0.47 6.41 9.31
C PHE A 64 -1.36 7.60 8.93
N PRO A 65 -0.82 8.79 8.66
CA PRO A 65 -1.67 9.89 8.19
C PRO A 65 -2.35 9.59 6.86
N ALA A 66 -1.67 8.90 5.95
CA ALA A 66 -2.28 8.52 4.68
C ALA A 66 -3.47 7.61 4.92
N ALA A 67 -3.31 6.61 5.80
CA ALA A 67 -4.39 5.69 6.14
C ALA A 67 -5.59 6.43 6.72
N ALA A 68 -5.33 7.39 7.61
CA ALA A 68 -6.41 8.17 8.22
C ALA A 68 -7.22 8.91 7.17
N GLU A 69 -6.52 9.49 6.19
CA GLU A 69 -7.19 10.21 5.12
C GLU A 69 -7.99 9.28 4.22
N ILE A 70 -7.41 8.14 3.86
CA ILE A 70 -8.08 7.15 3.03
C ILE A 70 -9.32 6.61 3.74
N ARG A 71 -9.21 6.38 5.05
CA ARG A 71 -10.30 5.81 5.84
C ARG A 71 -11.52 6.74 5.94
N LYS A 72 -11.34 8.02 5.69
CA LYS A 72 -12.46 8.95 5.66
C LYS A 72 -13.42 8.66 4.51
N HIS A 73 -12.93 8.00 3.47
CA HIS A 73 -13.70 7.81 2.24
C HIS A 73 -13.90 6.36 1.86
N PHE A 74 -13.06 5.45 2.36
CA PHE A 74 -13.07 4.07 1.92
C PHE A 74 -12.90 3.13 3.10
N ASP A 75 -13.52 1.96 3.02
CA ASP A 75 -13.51 0.97 4.10
C ASP A 75 -12.58 -0.21 3.86
N ALA A 76 -11.92 -0.28 2.72
CA ALA A 76 -11.06 -1.42 2.42
C ALA A 76 -9.98 -1.60 3.48
N PRO A 77 -9.58 -2.83 3.77
CA PRO A 77 -8.53 -3.06 4.77
C PRO A 77 -7.22 -2.39 4.41
N ILE A 78 -6.49 -1.98 5.44
CA ILE A 78 -5.19 -1.35 5.27
C ILE A 78 -4.19 -2.17 6.08
N VAL A 79 -3.10 -2.57 5.42
CA VAL A 79 -1.98 -3.26 6.05
C VAL A 79 -0.79 -2.34 6.01
N PHE A 80 -0.12 -2.17 7.15
CA PHE A 80 1.08 -1.35 7.21
C PHE A 80 2.31 -2.23 7.11
N LEU A 81 3.28 -1.77 6.34
CA LEU A 81 4.60 -2.38 6.29
C LEU A 81 5.51 -1.59 7.22
N THR A 82 6.22 -2.29 8.08
CA THR A 82 7.17 -1.66 8.97
C THR A 82 8.54 -2.25 8.74
N ALA A 83 9.57 -1.43 8.93
CA ALA A 83 10.95 -1.87 8.85
C ALA A 83 11.53 -1.82 10.25
N TYR A 84 12.16 -2.90 10.67
CA TYR A 84 12.83 -2.93 11.97
C TYR A 84 14.29 -2.58 11.76
N SER A 85 14.75 -1.70 12.58
CA SER A 85 16.09 -1.13 12.41
C SER A 85 17.20 -2.15 12.46
N THR A 86 17.06 -3.17 13.28
CA THR A 86 18.15 -4.11 13.50
C THR A 86 18.47 -4.93 12.26
N GLU A 87 17.46 -5.31 11.54
CA GLU A 87 17.66 -6.19 10.40
C GLU A 87 17.40 -5.54 9.08
N SER A 88 16.89 -4.34 9.10
CA SER A 88 16.60 -3.61 7.89
C SER A 88 15.55 -4.27 7.02
N ASP A 89 14.80 -5.18 7.55
CA ASP A 89 13.82 -5.90 6.76
C ASP A 89 12.42 -5.45 7.06
N LYS A 90 11.63 -5.34 6.02
CA LYS A 90 10.21 -5.10 6.17
C LYS A 90 9.56 -6.45 6.31
N VAL A 91 9.33 -6.86 7.53
CA VAL A 91 8.86 -8.21 7.77
C VAL A 91 7.47 -8.30 8.34
N MET A 92 6.90 -7.17 8.75
CA MET A 92 5.62 -7.20 9.44
C MET A 92 4.63 -6.26 8.82
N GLY A 93 3.41 -6.75 8.70
CA GLY A 93 2.30 -5.93 8.34
C GLY A 93 1.34 -5.87 9.52
N PHE A 94 0.76 -4.71 9.74
CA PHE A 94 -0.28 -4.55 10.74
C PHE A 94 -1.57 -4.20 10.04
N SER A 95 -2.61 -4.95 10.36
CA SER A 95 -3.92 -4.70 9.79
C SER A 95 -4.68 -3.70 10.63
N VAL A 96 -5.34 -2.77 9.98
CA VAL A 96 -6.14 -1.74 10.65
C VAL A 96 -7.56 -1.75 10.15
#